data_cb0821000e7d4b563da12c1c34cfc2e0
#
_entry.id   cb0821000e7d4b563da12c1c34cfc2e0
#
_cell.length_a   1.000
_cell.length_b   1.000
_cell.length_c   1.000
_cell.angle_alpha   90.00
_cell.angle_beta   90.00
_cell.angle_gamma   90.00
#
_symmetry.space_group_name_H-M   'P 1'
#
loop_
_entity.id
_entity.type
_entity.pdbx_description
1 polymer ?
#
loop_
_entity_poly.entity_id
_entity_poly.type
_entity_poly.pdbx_seq_one_letter_code
_entity_poly.pdbx_strand_id
1 'polypeptide(L)'
;DGGQAFRWHAYKNSGYRGVIGRRAVNVSESEGGVKVTAVDDKDISGLYHSAGQYLGSGQDLDGFSKRFSDDPCLGPALNGYPGIRVLRQDPWECLFSFITSSTSNIARIKLNVGSAAEALGYLIGPNPTDVVFPEPEVILEAGEQFLRDLGFGFRAKYLVHAAEAVASNQLNLLDLRESSY
;
A
#
# COMPACT_ATOMS: atom_id res chain seq x y z
N ASP A 1 7.96 4.03 -9.03
CA ASP A 1 8.41 3.48 -7.74
C ASP A 1 8.61 4.58 -6.70
N GLY A 2 7.55 5.28 -6.30
CA GLY A 2 7.63 6.40 -5.36
C GLY A 2 7.87 6.01 -3.89
N GLY A 3 8.14 4.73 -3.57
CA GLY A 3 8.33 4.26 -2.19
C GLY A 3 7.07 4.36 -1.32
N GLN A 4 5.90 4.52 -1.93
CA GLN A 4 4.64 4.63 -1.20
C GLN A 4 4.05 3.26 -0.84
N ALA A 5 4.22 2.26 -1.70
CA ALA A 5 3.69 0.92 -1.53
C ALA A 5 4.78 -0.12 -1.81
N PHE A 6 4.87 -1.15 -0.96
CA PHE A 6 6.02 -2.05 -0.96
C PHE A 6 5.75 -3.40 -1.60
N ARG A 7 4.49 -3.76 -1.87
CA ARG A 7 4.10 -5.07 -2.42
C ARG A 7 3.68 -5.03 -3.89
N TRP A 8 4.20 -4.04 -4.64
CA TRP A 8 4.07 -3.97 -6.09
C TRP A 8 5.32 -4.51 -6.77
N HIS A 9 5.14 -5.41 -7.73
CA HIS A 9 6.21 -6.07 -8.47
C HIS A 9 6.10 -5.75 -9.95
N ALA A 10 7.23 -5.54 -10.62
CA ALA A 10 7.24 -5.38 -12.08
C ALA A 10 6.60 -6.61 -12.76
N TYR A 11 5.75 -6.37 -13.75
CA TYR A 11 5.01 -7.40 -14.45
C TYR A 11 4.96 -7.08 -15.95
N LYS A 12 5.44 -8.04 -16.78
CA LYS A 12 5.58 -7.86 -18.23
C LYS A 12 6.33 -6.56 -18.59
N ASN A 13 6.23 -6.12 -19.85
CA ASN A 13 7.10 -5.08 -20.41
C ASN A 13 6.89 -3.66 -19.87
N SER A 14 5.79 -3.34 -19.19
CA SER A 14 5.51 -1.98 -18.69
C SER A 14 4.45 -1.93 -17.58
N GLY A 15 4.22 -3.03 -16.90
CA GLY A 15 3.18 -3.12 -15.90
C GLY A 15 3.69 -3.47 -14.52
N TYR A 16 2.77 -3.42 -13.57
CA TYR A 16 2.98 -3.81 -12.19
C TYR A 16 1.89 -4.78 -11.76
N ARG A 17 2.26 -5.72 -10.89
CA ARG A 17 1.36 -6.63 -10.22
C ARG A 17 1.37 -6.37 -8.74
N GLY A 18 0.20 -6.35 -8.14
CA GLY A 18 0.03 -6.14 -6.71
C GLY A 18 -1.37 -6.50 -6.24
N VAL A 19 -1.71 -6.08 -5.03
CA VAL A 19 -3.02 -6.34 -4.43
C VAL A 19 -3.69 -5.01 -4.11
N ILE A 20 -4.96 -4.88 -4.50
CA ILE A 20 -5.83 -3.77 -4.12
C ILE A 20 -7.02 -4.36 -3.35
N GLY A 21 -7.10 -4.01 -2.06
CA GLY A 21 -8.05 -4.64 -1.15
C GLY A 21 -7.80 -6.15 -1.07
N ARG A 22 -8.77 -6.95 -1.49
CA ARG A 22 -8.67 -8.42 -1.51
C ARG A 22 -8.56 -8.99 -2.94
N ARG A 23 -8.02 -8.24 -3.89
CA ARG A 23 -7.89 -8.64 -5.29
C ARG A 23 -6.46 -8.51 -5.79
N ALA A 24 -5.92 -9.58 -6.35
CA ALA A 24 -4.68 -9.52 -7.12
C ALA A 24 -4.96 -8.87 -8.47
N VAL A 25 -4.16 -7.86 -8.83
CA VAL A 25 -4.36 -7.04 -10.02
C VAL A 25 -3.07 -6.83 -10.80
N ASN A 26 -3.23 -6.66 -12.11
CA ASN A 26 -2.19 -6.13 -12.97
C ASN A 26 -2.56 -4.71 -13.37
N VAL A 27 -1.60 -3.80 -13.30
CA VAL A 27 -1.73 -2.39 -13.66
C VAL A 27 -0.74 -2.10 -14.76
N SER A 28 -1.18 -1.49 -15.84
CA SER A 28 -0.32 -1.10 -16.98
C SER A 28 -0.75 0.25 -17.54
N GLU A 29 0.15 0.89 -18.23
CA GLU A 29 -0.16 2.08 -18.99
C GLU A 29 -1.14 1.74 -20.13
N SER A 30 -2.03 2.67 -20.44
CA SER A 30 -2.99 2.59 -21.54
C SER A 30 -3.20 3.97 -22.13
N GLU A 31 -3.69 4.03 -23.36
CA GLU A 31 -4.00 5.30 -24.04
C GLU A 31 -4.97 6.14 -23.18
N GLY A 32 -4.50 7.31 -22.74
CA GLY A 32 -5.27 8.23 -21.91
C GLY A 32 -5.40 7.85 -20.43
N GLY A 33 -4.63 6.83 -19.92
CA GLY A 33 -4.73 6.50 -18.51
C GLY A 33 -4.05 5.21 -18.08
N VAL A 34 -4.67 4.52 -17.14
CA VAL A 34 -4.15 3.29 -16.53
C VAL A 34 -5.17 2.17 -16.69
N LYS A 35 -4.73 1.04 -17.24
CA LYS A 35 -5.52 -0.18 -17.34
C LYS A 35 -5.28 -1.04 -16.11
N VAL A 36 -6.34 -1.38 -15.40
CA VAL A 36 -6.32 -2.32 -14.27
C VAL A 36 -7.09 -3.58 -14.65
N THR A 37 -6.49 -4.74 -14.47
CA THR A 37 -7.12 -6.03 -14.73
C THR A 37 -7.00 -6.93 -13.50
N ALA A 38 -8.09 -7.55 -13.08
CA ALA A 38 -8.05 -8.59 -12.07
C ALA A 38 -7.31 -9.82 -12.59
N VAL A 39 -6.67 -10.54 -11.67
CA VAL A 39 -6.02 -11.82 -11.98
C VAL A 39 -7.06 -12.94 -12.02
N ASP A 40 -8.10 -12.84 -11.19
CA ASP A 40 -9.26 -13.73 -11.17
C ASP A 40 -10.52 -12.90 -11.48
N ASP A 41 -11.19 -13.22 -12.58
CA ASP A 41 -12.24 -12.40 -13.21
C ASP A 41 -13.61 -12.47 -12.51
N LYS A 42 -13.69 -12.90 -11.25
CA LYS A 42 -14.98 -13.17 -10.60
C LYS A 42 -15.78 -11.94 -10.16
N ASP A 43 -15.15 -10.76 -10.05
CA ASP A 43 -15.85 -9.52 -9.66
C ASP A 43 -15.19 -8.28 -10.25
N ILE A 44 -15.59 -7.93 -11.46
CA ILE A 44 -15.07 -6.76 -12.19
C ILE A 44 -15.71 -5.45 -11.71
N SER A 45 -16.96 -5.47 -11.28
CA SER A 45 -17.70 -4.26 -10.92
C SER A 45 -17.09 -3.54 -9.70
N GLY A 46 -16.77 -4.29 -8.65
CA GLY A 46 -16.11 -3.77 -7.46
C GLY A 46 -14.65 -3.34 -7.71
N LEU A 47 -13.99 -3.92 -8.73
CA LEU A 47 -12.60 -3.57 -9.07
C LEU A 47 -12.47 -2.13 -9.57
N TYR A 48 -13.36 -1.68 -10.46
CA TYR A 48 -13.29 -0.32 -10.99
C TYR A 48 -13.32 0.72 -9.87
N HIS A 49 -14.25 0.53 -8.92
CA HIS A 49 -14.39 1.45 -7.80
C HIS A 49 -13.15 1.40 -6.86
N SER A 50 -12.74 0.20 -6.43
CA SER A 50 -11.60 0.05 -5.51
C SER A 50 -10.27 0.49 -6.13
N ALA A 51 -10.04 0.20 -7.41
CA ALA A 51 -8.86 0.65 -8.13
C ALA A 51 -8.85 2.17 -8.32
N GLY A 52 -9.99 2.76 -8.67
CA GLY A 52 -10.14 4.20 -8.78
C GLY A 52 -9.86 4.92 -7.46
N GLN A 53 -10.38 4.40 -6.35
CA GLN A 53 -10.08 4.94 -5.02
C GLN A 53 -8.59 4.78 -4.66
N TYR A 54 -8.04 3.58 -4.83
CA TYR A 54 -6.64 3.29 -4.52
C TYR A 54 -5.68 4.20 -5.29
N LEU A 55 -5.92 4.36 -6.59
CA LEU A 55 -5.09 5.17 -7.49
C LEU A 55 -5.40 6.68 -7.39
N GLY A 56 -6.41 7.08 -6.62
CA GLY A 56 -6.78 8.49 -6.48
C GLY A 56 -7.32 9.12 -7.76
N SER A 57 -8.09 8.36 -8.58
CA SER A 57 -8.59 8.84 -9.88
C SER A 57 -9.53 10.06 -9.77
N GLY A 58 -10.14 10.31 -8.61
CA GLY A 58 -10.99 11.48 -8.35
C GLY A 58 -10.24 12.73 -7.87
N GLN A 59 -8.91 12.71 -7.77
CA GLN A 59 -8.13 13.88 -7.34
C GLN A 59 -8.03 14.90 -8.49
N ASP A 60 -8.37 16.17 -8.21
CA ASP A 60 -8.19 17.28 -9.14
C ASP A 60 -6.72 17.73 -9.17
N LEU A 61 -5.92 17.02 -9.98
CA LEU A 61 -4.50 17.36 -10.14
C LEU A 61 -4.30 18.64 -10.93
N ASP A 62 -5.18 18.96 -11.86
CA ASP A 62 -5.07 20.16 -12.70
C ASP A 62 -5.31 21.41 -11.86
N GLY A 63 -6.34 21.40 -11.00
CA GLY A 63 -6.60 22.47 -10.06
C GLY A 63 -5.46 22.62 -9.04
N PHE A 64 -4.93 21.50 -8.53
CA PHE A 64 -3.78 21.52 -7.65
C PHE A 64 -2.54 22.11 -8.32
N SER A 65 -2.20 21.65 -9.53
CA SER A 65 -1.06 22.15 -10.29
C SER A 65 -1.17 23.64 -10.60
N LYS A 66 -2.35 24.12 -11.00
CA LYS A 66 -2.60 25.56 -11.25
C LYS A 66 -2.41 26.39 -9.98
N ARG A 67 -2.92 25.90 -8.84
CA ARG A 67 -2.84 26.60 -7.56
C ARG A 67 -1.41 26.81 -7.08
N PHE A 68 -0.52 25.86 -7.37
CA PHE A 68 0.85 25.85 -6.87
C PHE A 68 1.90 26.04 -7.97
N SER A 69 1.50 26.50 -9.17
CA SER A 69 2.40 26.74 -10.31
C SER A 69 3.53 27.71 -10.00
N ASP A 70 3.22 28.76 -9.22
CA ASP A 70 4.16 29.84 -8.88
C ASP A 70 4.95 29.56 -7.59
N ASP A 71 4.68 28.44 -6.90
CA ASP A 71 5.45 28.07 -5.72
C ASP A 71 6.86 27.63 -6.14
N PRO A 72 7.93 28.20 -5.54
CA PRO A 72 9.30 27.97 -5.97
C PRO A 72 9.79 26.51 -5.76
N CYS A 73 9.14 25.73 -4.90
CA CYS A 73 9.47 24.33 -4.64
C CYS A 73 8.50 23.38 -5.36
N LEU A 74 7.20 23.63 -5.24
CA LEU A 74 6.16 22.74 -5.78
C LEU A 74 6.02 22.89 -7.30
N GLY A 75 6.09 24.09 -7.85
CA GLY A 75 5.92 24.34 -9.28
C GLY A 75 6.90 23.47 -10.14
N PRO A 76 8.21 23.53 -9.92
CA PRO A 76 9.16 22.68 -10.62
C PRO A 76 8.94 21.17 -10.41
N ALA A 77 8.54 20.76 -9.20
CA ALA A 77 8.28 19.35 -8.89
C ALA A 77 7.03 18.84 -9.63
N LEU A 78 5.94 19.62 -9.68
CA LEU A 78 4.72 19.28 -10.41
C LEU A 78 4.96 19.21 -11.93
N ASN A 79 5.79 20.09 -12.47
CA ASN A 79 6.17 20.06 -13.88
C ASN A 79 7.07 18.84 -14.22
N GLY A 80 7.95 18.46 -13.29
CA GLY A 80 8.83 17.31 -13.47
C GLY A 80 8.12 15.96 -13.34
N TYR A 81 7.05 15.90 -12.58
CA TYR A 81 6.30 14.66 -12.28
C TYR A 81 4.79 14.86 -12.43
N PRO A 82 4.31 15.20 -13.64
CA PRO A 82 2.90 15.38 -13.89
C PRO A 82 2.14 14.08 -13.62
N GLY A 83 1.04 14.17 -12.89
CA GLY A 83 0.20 13.01 -12.60
C GLY A 83 0.62 12.16 -11.41
N ILE A 84 1.68 12.53 -10.66
CA ILE A 84 1.98 11.87 -9.39
C ILE A 84 0.81 11.97 -8.43
N ARG A 85 0.48 10.86 -7.76
CA ARG A 85 -0.65 10.78 -6.83
C ARG A 85 -0.22 10.11 -5.53
N VAL A 86 -0.86 10.49 -4.44
CA VAL A 86 -0.77 9.74 -3.19
C VAL A 86 -1.75 8.57 -3.25
N LEU A 87 -1.23 7.35 -3.15
CA LEU A 87 -2.04 6.14 -3.17
C LEU A 87 -2.87 6.01 -1.89
N ARG A 88 -4.15 5.69 -2.03
CA ARG A 88 -5.03 5.38 -0.89
C ARG A 88 -4.91 3.91 -0.52
N GLN A 89 -3.81 3.57 0.10
CA GLN A 89 -3.51 2.22 0.56
C GLN A 89 -4.42 1.81 1.72
N ASP A 90 -4.42 0.52 2.04
CA ASP A 90 -5.00 0.01 3.28
C ASP A 90 -4.33 0.68 4.48
N PRO A 91 -5.09 1.25 5.43
CA PRO A 91 -4.52 2.00 6.56
C PRO A 91 -3.65 1.15 7.47
N TRP A 92 -4.01 -0.13 7.67
CA TRP A 92 -3.25 -1.04 8.51
C TRP A 92 -1.91 -1.42 7.86
N GLU A 93 -1.93 -1.82 6.59
CA GLU A 93 -0.70 -2.10 5.84
C GLU A 93 0.21 -0.86 5.78
N CYS A 94 -0.38 0.34 5.65
CA CYS A 94 0.35 1.59 5.66
C CYS A 94 1.03 1.84 7.02
N LEU A 95 0.32 1.69 8.14
CA LEU A 95 0.86 1.83 9.50
C LEU A 95 1.97 0.81 9.75
N PHE A 96 1.74 -0.46 9.41
CA PHE A 96 2.73 -1.53 9.55
C PHE A 96 4.02 -1.21 8.79
N SER A 97 3.87 -0.77 7.53
CA SER A 97 4.99 -0.40 6.68
C SER A 97 5.74 0.83 7.21
N PHE A 98 5.02 1.80 7.76
CA PHE A 98 5.60 3.00 8.37
C PHE A 98 6.43 2.65 9.61
N ILE A 99 5.91 1.81 10.52
CA ILE A 99 6.69 1.32 11.68
C ILE A 99 7.94 0.56 11.20
N THR A 100 7.79 -0.27 10.17
CA THR A 100 8.90 -1.03 9.57
C THR A 100 9.97 -0.11 8.97
N SER A 101 9.62 1.09 8.54
CA SER A 101 10.55 2.05 7.93
C SER A 101 11.54 2.69 8.90
N SER A 102 11.27 2.64 10.21
CA SER A 102 12.14 3.24 11.23
C SER A 102 13.58 2.69 11.14
N THR A 103 14.55 3.59 10.93
CA THR A 103 15.97 3.24 10.78
C THR A 103 16.20 2.11 9.75
N SER A 104 15.58 2.25 8.57
CA SER A 104 15.62 1.24 7.50
C SER A 104 15.82 1.89 6.12
N ASN A 105 15.90 1.10 5.08
CA ASN A 105 15.92 1.55 3.70
C ASN A 105 14.81 0.86 2.89
N ILE A 106 14.46 1.42 1.74
CA ILE A 106 13.34 0.96 0.90
C ILE A 106 13.45 -0.53 0.55
N ALA A 107 14.64 -1.01 0.20
CA ALA A 107 14.83 -2.42 -0.17
C ALA A 107 14.53 -3.36 1.01
N ARG A 108 14.99 -3.01 2.21
CA ARG A 108 14.75 -3.80 3.41
C ARG A 108 13.29 -3.72 3.87
N ILE A 109 12.65 -2.56 3.78
CA ILE A 109 11.22 -2.42 4.08
C ILE A 109 10.41 -3.31 3.15
N LYS A 110 10.69 -3.26 1.83
CA LYS A 110 10.04 -4.09 0.82
C LYS A 110 10.18 -5.58 1.15
N LEU A 111 11.39 -6.02 1.50
CA LEU A 111 11.66 -7.40 1.89
C LEU A 111 10.85 -7.81 3.11
N ASN A 112 10.92 -7.04 4.19
CA ASN A 112 10.27 -7.37 5.46
C ASN A 112 8.73 -7.38 5.33
N VAL A 113 8.14 -6.34 4.71
CA VAL A 113 6.69 -6.25 4.49
C VAL A 113 6.21 -7.39 3.59
N GLY A 114 6.98 -7.73 2.53
CA GLY A 114 6.72 -8.89 1.68
C GLY A 114 6.76 -10.20 2.45
N SER A 115 7.80 -10.43 3.26
CA SER A 115 7.95 -11.65 4.07
C SER A 115 6.81 -11.82 5.08
N ALA A 116 6.36 -10.73 5.73
CA ALA A 116 5.20 -10.80 6.62
C ALA A 116 3.92 -11.17 5.87
N ALA A 117 3.70 -10.56 4.70
CA ALA A 117 2.55 -10.86 3.88
C ALA A 117 2.55 -12.32 3.39
N GLU A 118 3.69 -12.83 2.91
CA GLU A 118 3.83 -14.21 2.43
C GLU A 118 3.69 -15.25 3.55
N ALA A 119 4.20 -14.94 4.75
CA ALA A 119 4.17 -15.87 5.88
C ALA A 119 2.81 -15.92 6.61
N LEU A 120 2.12 -14.80 6.68
CA LEU A 120 0.93 -14.64 7.52
C LEU A 120 -0.32 -14.23 6.74
N GLY A 121 -0.16 -13.81 5.49
CA GLY A 121 -1.26 -13.35 4.66
C GLY A 121 -2.07 -14.47 4.04
N TYR A 122 -3.16 -14.08 3.36
CA TYR A 122 -4.07 -15.01 2.70
C TYR A 122 -3.85 -14.99 1.18
N LEU A 123 -3.55 -16.16 0.60
CA LEU A 123 -3.30 -16.32 -0.84
C LEU A 123 -4.59 -16.14 -1.65
N ILE A 124 -4.57 -15.26 -2.65
CA ILE A 124 -5.72 -14.91 -3.50
C ILE A 124 -5.47 -15.04 -5.00
N GLY A 125 -4.31 -15.53 -5.38
CA GLY A 125 -3.94 -15.69 -6.80
C GLY A 125 -2.88 -16.76 -7.00
N PRO A 126 -2.45 -16.96 -8.26
CA PRO A 126 -1.53 -18.03 -8.60
C PRO A 126 -0.07 -17.79 -8.19
N ASN A 127 0.31 -16.55 -7.88
CA ASN A 127 1.69 -16.26 -7.47
C ASN A 127 1.80 -16.16 -5.94
N PRO A 128 2.94 -16.53 -5.37
CA PRO A 128 3.18 -16.41 -3.92
C PRO A 128 3.02 -14.98 -3.37
N THR A 129 3.21 -13.97 -4.22
CA THR A 129 3.04 -12.55 -3.86
C THR A 129 1.60 -12.05 -3.95
N ASP A 130 0.67 -12.87 -4.47
CA ASP A 130 -0.75 -12.54 -4.55
C ASP A 130 -1.44 -12.83 -3.21
N VAL A 131 -1.01 -12.18 -2.16
CA VAL A 131 -1.53 -12.39 -0.80
C VAL A 131 -2.18 -11.11 -0.28
N VAL A 132 -3.31 -11.25 0.38
CA VAL A 132 -3.88 -10.18 1.20
C VAL A 132 -2.96 -9.98 2.40
N PHE A 133 -2.73 -8.72 2.77
CA PHE A 133 -1.90 -8.41 3.94
C PHE A 133 -2.56 -8.96 5.21
N PRO A 134 -1.80 -9.54 6.16
CA PRO A 134 -2.36 -10.12 7.37
C PRO A 134 -3.06 -9.06 8.23
N GLU A 135 -4.23 -9.41 8.74
CA GLU A 135 -5.00 -8.57 9.65
C GLU A 135 -4.26 -8.38 11.00
N PRO A 136 -4.57 -7.33 11.76
CA PRO A 136 -3.90 -7.05 13.05
C PRO A 136 -3.93 -8.24 14.00
N GLU A 137 -5.03 -8.98 14.07
CA GLU A 137 -5.22 -10.14 14.93
C GLU A 137 -4.22 -11.25 14.60
N VAL A 138 -3.94 -11.46 13.31
CA VAL A 138 -2.98 -12.48 12.85
C VAL A 138 -1.54 -12.09 13.24
N ILE A 139 -1.20 -10.81 13.17
CA ILE A 139 0.08 -10.29 13.63
C ILE A 139 0.23 -10.45 15.14
N LEU A 140 -0.83 -10.18 15.90
CA LEU A 140 -0.87 -10.33 17.35
C LEU A 140 -0.69 -11.80 17.76
N GLU A 141 -1.37 -12.72 17.08
CA GLU A 141 -1.27 -14.16 17.32
C GLU A 141 0.13 -14.71 17.01
N ALA A 142 0.74 -14.26 15.90
CA ALA A 142 2.11 -14.65 15.54
C ALA A 142 3.14 -14.19 16.59
N GLY A 143 2.94 -13.01 17.15
CA GLY A 143 3.73 -12.49 18.26
C GLY A 143 5.09 -11.92 17.88
N GLU A 144 5.75 -11.32 18.86
CA GLU A 144 7.00 -10.58 18.69
C GLU A 144 8.15 -11.47 18.18
N GLN A 145 8.30 -12.69 18.73
CA GLN A 145 9.42 -13.55 18.36
C GLN A 145 9.35 -13.96 16.89
N PHE A 146 8.19 -14.32 16.39
CA PHE A 146 8.00 -14.65 14.98
C PHE A 146 8.39 -13.48 14.05
N LEU A 147 7.98 -12.27 14.38
CA LEU A 147 8.38 -11.08 13.61
C LEU A 147 9.89 -10.80 13.69
N ARG A 148 10.52 -11.08 14.84
CA ARG A 148 11.99 -10.99 14.97
C ARG A 148 12.70 -11.95 14.05
N ASP A 149 12.21 -13.18 13.96
CA ASP A 149 12.75 -14.24 13.09
C ASP A 149 12.56 -13.89 11.59
N LEU A 150 11.51 -13.15 11.23
CA LEU A 150 11.32 -12.56 9.90
C LEU A 150 12.21 -11.33 9.64
N GLY A 151 13.06 -10.92 10.58
CA GLY A 151 14.04 -9.86 10.39
C GLY A 151 13.57 -8.45 10.75
N PHE A 152 12.44 -8.28 11.46
CA PHE A 152 11.97 -6.97 11.90
C PHE A 152 12.81 -6.39 13.07
N GLY A 153 13.57 -7.23 13.78
CA GLY A 153 14.45 -6.80 14.87
C GLY A 153 13.69 -6.07 15.97
N PHE A 154 14.20 -4.91 16.40
CA PHE A 154 13.58 -4.11 17.47
C PHE A 154 12.17 -3.58 17.13
N ARG A 155 11.80 -3.54 15.85
CA ARG A 155 10.50 -3.06 15.38
C ARG A 155 9.38 -4.04 15.68
N ALA A 156 9.69 -5.33 15.85
CA ALA A 156 8.73 -6.41 16.10
C ALA A 156 7.79 -6.06 17.27
N LYS A 157 8.34 -5.58 18.39
CA LYS A 157 7.52 -5.21 19.55
C LYS A 157 6.55 -4.07 19.26
N TYR A 158 6.94 -3.09 18.43
CA TYR A 158 6.08 -1.95 18.08
C TYR A 158 4.99 -2.36 17.11
N LEU A 159 5.27 -3.32 16.22
CA LEU A 159 4.29 -3.91 15.32
C LEU A 159 3.22 -4.68 16.07
N VAL A 160 3.62 -5.48 17.07
CA VAL A 160 2.68 -6.21 17.95
C VAL A 160 1.84 -5.24 18.78
N HIS A 161 2.43 -4.20 19.37
CA HIS A 161 1.66 -3.18 20.11
C HIS A 161 0.68 -2.41 19.20
N ALA A 162 1.09 -2.08 17.97
CA ALA A 162 0.18 -1.45 17.02
C ALA A 162 -0.96 -2.39 16.62
N ALA A 163 -0.66 -3.67 16.39
CA ALA A 163 -1.66 -4.70 16.11
C ALA A 163 -2.66 -4.83 17.25
N GLU A 164 -2.21 -4.85 18.50
CA GLU A 164 -3.05 -4.90 19.70
C GLU A 164 -3.97 -3.67 19.77
N ALA A 165 -3.43 -2.47 19.56
CA ALA A 165 -4.20 -1.23 19.63
C ALA A 165 -5.30 -1.18 18.54
N VAL A 166 -5.01 -1.67 17.33
CA VAL A 166 -5.99 -1.73 16.24
C VAL A 166 -7.01 -2.83 16.46
N ALA A 167 -6.58 -4.05 16.82
CA ALA A 167 -7.47 -5.18 17.08
C ALA A 167 -8.42 -4.94 18.25
N SER A 168 -7.97 -4.22 19.29
CA SER A 168 -8.81 -3.85 20.45
C SER A 168 -9.66 -2.60 20.24
N ASN A 169 -9.65 -1.99 19.04
CA ASN A 169 -10.31 -0.70 18.74
C ASN A 169 -9.85 0.49 19.61
N GLN A 170 -8.69 0.40 20.27
CA GLN A 170 -8.07 1.56 20.92
C GLN A 170 -7.57 2.57 19.89
N LEU A 171 -7.21 2.10 18.69
CA LEU A 171 -6.83 2.91 17.54
C LEU A 171 -7.73 2.55 16.35
N ASN A 172 -8.66 3.46 16.02
CA ASN A 172 -9.47 3.33 14.80
C ASN A 172 -8.77 4.04 13.64
N LEU A 173 -8.19 3.27 12.74
CA LEU A 173 -7.45 3.79 11.60
C LEU A 173 -8.33 4.48 10.55
N LEU A 174 -9.64 4.13 10.48
CA LEU A 174 -10.58 4.77 9.56
C LEU A 174 -10.94 6.17 10.03
N ASP A 175 -11.10 6.39 11.33
CA ASP A 175 -11.39 7.71 11.89
C ASP A 175 -10.27 8.72 11.64
N LEU A 176 -9.01 8.24 11.56
CA LEU A 176 -7.87 9.08 11.22
C LEU A 176 -7.94 9.66 9.80
N ARG A 177 -8.65 9.02 8.88
CA ARG A 177 -8.84 9.54 7.51
C ARG A 177 -9.77 10.75 7.45
N GLU A 178 -10.67 10.87 8.41
CA GLU A 178 -11.67 11.92 8.51
C GLU A 178 -11.28 13.03 9.50
N SER A 179 -10.22 12.80 10.26
CA SER A 179 -9.70 13.78 11.23
C SER A 179 -9.07 14.98 10.51
N SER A 180 -9.42 16.17 10.95
CA SER A 180 -8.70 17.40 10.57
C SER A 180 -7.37 17.48 11.34
N TYR A 181 -6.36 17.99 10.67
CA TYR A 181 -5.09 18.37 11.34
C TYR A 181 -5.29 19.58 12.23
#